data_5918e310431f256d47f6f10715e2c947
#
_entry.id   5918e310431f256d47f6f10715e2c947
#
_cell.length_a   1.000
_cell.length_b   1.000
_cell.length_c   1.000
_cell.angle_alpha   90.00
_cell.angle_beta   90.00
_cell.angle_gamma   90.00
#
_symmetry.space_group_name_H-M   'P 1'
#
loop_
_entity.id
_entity.type
_entity.pdbx_description
1 polymer ?
#
loop_
_entity_poly.entity_id
_entity_poly.type
_entity_poly.pdbx_seq_one_letter_code
_entity_poly.pdbx_strand_id
1 'polypeptide(L)'
;QTGNAICKMLHKSAISADHGRKKGTAKAYRCTAPSTGGSNYNIGQIKDGEFQFGVAQSDWQYHAYNGSSKWEGKQFSNLRAVFSVHNEPFQIWASKKSGIKNFKGLKGKTVNIGNPGSGQRGTMEELMKAMGADMSMFKATTELTSSEQVKALCDGKIDAFGYSVGSPNGAMEQAATCKAKASPINLTGAPVQGLIDGADYYAKAVIPKGTYSNQKKENV
;
A
#
# COMPACT_ATOMS: atom_id res chain seq x y z
N GLN A 1 4.55 -10.76 1.00
CA GLN A 1 3.76 -11.98 0.71
C GLN A 1 3.64 -12.24 -0.80
N THR A 2 3.30 -11.25 -1.63
CA THR A 2 3.10 -11.37 -3.08
C THR A 2 4.35 -11.88 -3.79
N GLY A 3 5.52 -11.31 -3.54
CA GLY A 3 6.77 -11.76 -4.13
C GLY A 3 7.09 -13.23 -3.85
N ASN A 4 6.85 -13.68 -2.60
CA ASN A 4 7.02 -15.09 -2.24
C ASN A 4 6.06 -16.03 -2.98
N ALA A 5 4.82 -15.60 -3.23
CA ALA A 5 3.86 -16.37 -4.02
C ALA A 5 4.34 -16.52 -5.47
N ILE A 6 4.83 -15.44 -6.08
CA ILE A 6 5.40 -15.44 -7.43
C ILE A 6 6.61 -16.38 -7.49
N CYS A 7 7.55 -16.30 -6.54
CA CYS A 7 8.70 -17.19 -6.49
C CYS A 7 8.31 -18.67 -6.37
N LYS A 8 7.30 -18.98 -5.54
CA LYS A 8 6.77 -20.36 -5.43
C LYS A 8 6.17 -20.85 -6.76
N MET A 9 5.47 -19.99 -7.48
CA MET A 9 4.90 -20.34 -8.79
C MET A 9 6.00 -20.60 -9.82
N LEU A 10 7.04 -19.76 -9.87
CA LEU A 10 8.18 -19.93 -10.76
C LEU A 10 8.95 -21.22 -10.47
N HIS A 11 9.21 -21.53 -9.19
CA HIS A 11 9.86 -22.79 -8.81
C HIS A 11 9.02 -24.00 -9.20
N LYS A 12 7.70 -23.96 -8.95
CA LYS A 12 6.77 -25.04 -9.34
C LYS A 12 6.70 -25.22 -10.86
N SER A 13 6.67 -24.12 -11.63
CA SER A 13 6.66 -24.15 -13.08
C SER A 13 7.96 -24.75 -13.65
N ALA A 14 9.10 -24.42 -13.06
CA ALA A 14 10.39 -25.00 -13.47
C ALA A 14 10.43 -26.52 -13.27
N ILE A 15 9.91 -27.02 -12.12
CA ILE A 15 9.80 -28.45 -11.85
C ILE A 15 8.86 -29.15 -12.85
N SER A 16 7.72 -28.52 -13.17
CA SER A 16 6.74 -29.08 -14.13
C SER A 16 7.26 -29.11 -15.57
N ALA A 17 8.09 -28.14 -15.94
CA ALA A 17 8.71 -28.10 -17.27
C ALA A 17 9.75 -29.20 -17.48
N ASP A 18 10.33 -29.69 -16.39
CA ASP A 18 11.36 -30.76 -16.43
C ASP A 18 10.75 -32.16 -16.69
N HIS A 19 9.44 -32.34 -16.43
CA HIS A 19 8.74 -33.63 -16.66
C HIS A 19 8.49 -33.97 -18.13
N GLY A 20 8.72 -33.06 -19.08
CA GLY A 20 8.51 -33.25 -20.50
C GLY A 20 9.72 -32.97 -21.39
N ARG A 21 10.87 -32.61 -20.82
CA ARG A 21 12.09 -32.27 -21.56
C ARG A 21 13.27 -33.15 -21.15
N LYS A 22 14.24 -33.33 -22.07
CA LYS A 22 15.50 -34.02 -21.73
C LYS A 22 16.13 -33.41 -20.48
N LYS A 23 16.40 -34.26 -19.48
CA LYS A 23 17.03 -33.92 -18.21
C LYS A 23 18.21 -32.98 -18.41
N GLY A 24 18.19 -31.78 -17.80
CA GLY A 24 19.30 -30.82 -17.83
C GLY A 24 19.15 -29.61 -18.77
N THR A 25 18.00 -29.40 -19.43
CA THR A 25 17.80 -28.27 -20.35
C THR A 25 16.96 -27.10 -19.79
N ALA A 26 16.28 -27.28 -18.67
CA ALA A 26 15.58 -26.20 -17.99
C ALA A 26 16.55 -25.43 -17.09
N LYS A 27 16.82 -24.15 -17.40
CA LYS A 27 17.51 -23.26 -16.46
C LYS A 27 16.65 -23.13 -15.20
N ALA A 28 17.14 -23.63 -14.07
CA ALA A 28 16.51 -23.43 -12.79
C ALA A 28 16.63 -21.94 -12.43
N TYR A 29 15.49 -21.22 -12.43
CA TYR A 29 15.45 -19.85 -11.92
C TYR A 29 15.51 -19.87 -10.40
N ARG A 30 16.50 -19.22 -9.82
CA ARG A 30 16.51 -18.90 -8.39
C ARG A 30 15.66 -17.63 -8.20
N CYS A 31 14.58 -17.74 -7.47
CA CYS A 31 13.75 -16.62 -7.10
C CYS A 31 13.72 -16.47 -5.58
N THR A 32 14.15 -15.32 -5.10
CA THR A 32 14.05 -14.92 -3.68
C THR A 32 13.28 -13.61 -3.58
N ALA A 33 12.47 -13.47 -2.57
CA ALA A 33 11.66 -12.28 -2.35
C ALA A 33 11.89 -11.75 -0.93
N PRO A 34 12.87 -10.87 -0.72
CA PRO A 34 13.08 -10.23 0.57
C PRO A 34 11.90 -9.35 0.96
N SER A 35 11.67 -9.20 2.26
CA SER A 35 10.76 -8.17 2.78
C SER A 35 11.46 -6.82 2.70
N THR A 36 10.74 -5.81 2.20
CA THR A 36 11.30 -4.49 1.89
C THR A 36 10.48 -3.36 2.47
N GLY A 37 10.98 -2.13 2.34
CA GLY A 37 10.30 -0.91 2.78
C GLY A 37 9.06 -0.53 1.95
N GLY A 38 8.82 -1.13 0.79
CA GLY A 38 7.64 -0.89 -0.05
C GLY A 38 7.96 -0.33 -1.44
N SER A 39 6.96 0.28 -2.10
CA SER A 39 6.98 0.60 -3.53
C SER A 39 8.17 1.45 -3.97
N ASN A 40 8.40 2.59 -3.32
CA ASN A 40 9.49 3.50 -3.69
C ASN A 40 10.87 2.87 -3.44
N TYR A 41 11.01 2.11 -2.36
CA TYR A 41 12.22 1.35 -2.09
C TYR A 41 12.48 0.33 -3.20
N ASN A 42 11.47 -0.47 -3.55
CA ASN A 42 11.59 -1.51 -4.57
C ASN A 42 11.99 -0.93 -5.94
N ILE A 43 11.36 0.16 -6.35
CA ILE A 43 11.69 0.84 -7.61
C ILE A 43 13.13 1.38 -7.58
N GLY A 44 13.57 1.95 -6.45
CA GLY A 44 14.95 2.40 -6.26
C GLY A 44 15.93 1.26 -6.44
N GLN A 45 15.71 0.12 -5.78
CA GLN A 45 16.58 -1.06 -5.90
C GLN A 45 16.63 -1.64 -7.32
N ILE A 46 15.53 -1.53 -8.09
CA ILE A 46 15.53 -1.92 -9.51
C ILE A 46 16.36 -0.92 -10.33
N LYS A 47 16.21 0.38 -10.07
CA LYS A 47 16.99 1.43 -10.75
C LYS A 47 18.49 1.26 -10.52
N ASP A 48 18.87 0.89 -9.29
CA ASP A 48 20.27 0.69 -8.87
C ASP A 48 20.84 -0.68 -9.33
N GLY A 49 20.01 -1.53 -9.94
CA GLY A 49 20.41 -2.86 -10.44
C GLY A 49 20.47 -3.97 -9.39
N GLU A 50 20.08 -3.67 -8.15
CA GLU A 50 20.08 -4.64 -7.03
C GLU A 50 18.93 -5.65 -7.15
N PHE A 51 17.77 -5.21 -7.65
CA PHE A 51 16.62 -6.08 -7.90
C PHE A 51 16.30 -6.15 -9.38
N GLN A 52 15.91 -7.34 -9.85
CA GLN A 52 15.43 -7.54 -11.23
C GLN A 52 13.95 -7.22 -11.36
N PHE A 53 13.17 -7.48 -10.30
CA PHE A 53 11.73 -7.25 -10.24
C PHE A 53 11.33 -6.71 -8.88
N GLY A 54 10.21 -6.01 -8.82
CA GLY A 54 9.62 -5.51 -7.58
C GLY A 54 8.12 -5.34 -7.67
N VAL A 55 7.43 -5.49 -6.56
CA VAL A 55 6.01 -5.13 -6.43
C VAL A 55 5.94 -3.66 -6.07
N ALA A 56 5.15 -2.89 -6.83
CA ALA A 56 4.98 -1.47 -6.59
C ALA A 56 3.56 -1.02 -6.97
N GLN A 57 3.06 -0.02 -6.27
CA GLN A 57 1.79 0.65 -6.58
C GLN A 57 1.87 1.39 -7.92
N SER A 58 0.74 1.53 -8.61
CA SER A 58 0.63 2.19 -9.91
C SER A 58 1.07 3.64 -9.91
N ASP A 59 0.72 4.41 -8.87
CA ASP A 59 1.12 5.80 -8.70
C ASP A 59 2.64 5.95 -8.65
N TRP A 60 3.35 5.11 -7.89
CA TRP A 60 4.81 5.20 -7.79
C TRP A 60 5.53 4.69 -9.02
N GLN A 61 4.95 3.76 -9.77
CA GLN A 61 5.46 3.38 -11.09
C GLN A 61 5.37 4.56 -12.06
N TYR A 62 4.23 5.26 -12.09
CA TYR A 62 4.02 6.46 -12.92
C TYR A 62 5.02 7.57 -12.55
N HIS A 63 5.11 7.92 -11.27
CA HIS A 63 5.99 8.99 -10.81
C HIS A 63 7.47 8.68 -11.05
N ALA A 64 7.90 7.44 -10.85
CA ALA A 64 9.27 7.04 -11.14
C ALA A 64 9.59 7.10 -12.64
N TYR A 65 8.67 6.62 -13.47
CA TYR A 65 8.85 6.65 -14.94
C TYR A 65 8.92 8.07 -15.49
N ASN A 66 8.07 8.97 -15.00
CA ASN A 66 7.98 10.35 -15.47
C ASN A 66 8.90 11.34 -14.74
N GLY A 67 9.54 10.94 -13.64
CA GLY A 67 10.35 11.85 -12.83
C GLY A 67 9.55 12.92 -12.11
N SER A 68 8.38 12.59 -11.59
CA SER A 68 7.49 13.52 -10.89
C SER A 68 7.32 13.17 -9.41
N SER A 69 6.72 14.09 -8.62
CA SER A 69 6.54 13.93 -7.17
C SER A 69 7.88 13.60 -6.47
N LYS A 70 7.94 12.56 -5.67
CA LYS A 70 9.18 12.11 -4.97
C LYS A 70 10.32 11.67 -5.91
N TRP A 71 10.03 11.49 -7.19
CA TRP A 71 10.99 11.09 -8.22
C TRP A 71 11.47 12.26 -9.07
N GLU A 72 11.12 13.49 -8.72
CA GLU A 72 11.66 14.68 -9.37
C GLU A 72 13.19 14.69 -9.30
N GLY A 73 13.85 14.91 -10.45
CA GLY A 73 15.30 14.78 -10.59
C GLY A 73 15.87 13.37 -10.52
N LYS A 74 15.00 12.33 -10.38
CA LYS A 74 15.41 10.91 -10.25
C LYS A 74 14.70 10.00 -11.24
N GLN A 75 14.26 10.53 -12.38
CA GLN A 75 13.51 9.81 -13.39
C GLN A 75 14.11 8.43 -13.70
N PHE A 76 13.23 7.44 -13.87
CA PHE A 76 13.62 6.08 -14.26
C PHE A 76 12.78 5.61 -15.47
N SER A 77 13.07 6.17 -16.65
CA SER A 77 12.38 5.89 -17.92
C SER A 77 12.55 4.45 -18.44
N ASN A 78 13.51 3.69 -17.89
CA ASN A 78 13.70 2.27 -18.22
C ASN A 78 12.80 1.32 -17.39
N LEU A 79 12.04 1.84 -16.43
CA LEU A 79 11.08 1.03 -15.66
C LEU A 79 10.00 0.46 -16.60
N ARG A 80 9.64 -0.81 -16.40
CA ARG A 80 8.59 -1.49 -17.17
C ARG A 80 7.65 -2.23 -16.24
N ALA A 81 6.34 -2.08 -16.47
CA ALA A 81 5.32 -2.91 -15.84
C ALA A 81 5.30 -4.29 -16.52
N VAL A 82 5.25 -5.34 -15.74
CA VAL A 82 5.18 -6.73 -16.24
C VAL A 82 3.73 -7.22 -16.24
N PHE A 83 3.05 -7.12 -15.12
CA PHE A 83 1.62 -7.43 -14.98
C PHE A 83 1.05 -6.80 -13.70
N SER A 84 -0.26 -6.63 -13.68
CA SER A 84 -1.00 -6.23 -12.47
C SER A 84 -1.34 -7.44 -11.63
N VAL A 85 -1.21 -7.33 -10.30
CA VAL A 85 -1.46 -8.42 -9.36
C VAL A 85 -2.88 -8.35 -8.81
N HIS A 86 -3.26 -7.22 -8.21
CA HIS A 86 -4.59 -6.96 -7.64
C HIS A 86 -4.78 -5.46 -7.39
N ASN A 87 -6.03 -5.06 -7.18
CA ASN A 87 -6.36 -3.71 -6.75
C ASN A 87 -5.95 -3.50 -5.29
N GLU A 88 -5.38 -2.32 -4.99
CA GLU A 88 -4.98 -1.90 -3.65
C GLU A 88 -5.62 -0.55 -3.30
N PRO A 89 -6.87 -0.52 -2.83
CA PRO A 89 -7.45 0.73 -2.37
C PRO A 89 -6.63 1.32 -1.22
N PHE A 90 -6.33 2.62 -1.31
CA PHE A 90 -5.79 3.34 -0.17
C PHE A 90 -6.90 3.56 0.85
N GLN A 91 -6.66 3.12 2.07
CA GLN A 91 -7.62 3.11 3.16
C GLN A 91 -7.03 3.82 4.37
N ILE A 92 -7.84 4.62 5.07
CA ILE A 92 -7.49 5.11 6.41
C ILE A 92 -8.36 4.38 7.42
N TRP A 93 -7.69 3.69 8.35
CA TRP A 93 -8.34 2.95 9.43
C TRP A 93 -8.20 3.70 10.73
N ALA A 94 -9.31 3.88 11.44
CA ALA A 94 -9.35 4.62 12.70
C ALA A 94 -9.93 3.77 13.83
N SER A 95 -9.35 3.87 15.02
CA SER A 95 -9.88 3.22 16.22
C SER A 95 -11.25 3.80 16.57
N LYS A 96 -12.16 2.97 17.05
CA LYS A 96 -13.49 3.44 17.50
C LYS A 96 -13.39 4.54 18.56
N LYS A 97 -12.44 4.41 19.49
CA LYS A 97 -12.21 5.37 20.58
C LYS A 97 -11.78 6.76 20.07
N SER A 98 -11.09 6.84 18.93
CA SER A 98 -10.63 8.12 18.38
C SER A 98 -11.76 9.04 17.93
N GLY A 99 -12.93 8.48 17.60
CA GLY A 99 -14.07 9.22 17.09
C GLY A 99 -13.90 9.74 15.65
N ILE A 100 -12.85 9.37 14.95
CA ILE A 100 -12.54 9.79 13.57
C ILE A 100 -13.57 9.17 12.62
N LYS A 101 -14.21 10.00 11.78
CA LYS A 101 -15.23 9.56 10.81
C LYS A 101 -14.87 9.94 9.37
N ASN A 102 -13.97 10.87 9.18
CA ASN A 102 -13.52 11.38 7.88
C ASN A 102 -12.10 11.96 8.00
N PHE A 103 -11.53 12.43 6.89
CA PHE A 103 -10.18 12.98 6.86
C PHE A 103 -9.99 14.15 7.84
N LYS A 104 -10.94 15.09 7.93
CA LYS A 104 -10.85 16.24 8.85
C LYS A 104 -10.75 15.82 10.31
N GLY A 105 -11.33 14.68 10.66
CA GLY A 105 -11.27 14.13 12.03
C GLY A 105 -9.87 13.63 12.45
N LEU A 106 -8.92 13.55 11.53
CA LEU A 106 -7.51 13.22 11.83
C LEU A 106 -6.77 14.37 12.54
N LYS A 107 -7.30 15.62 12.47
CA LYS A 107 -6.68 16.78 13.13
C LYS A 107 -6.54 16.55 14.63
N GLY A 108 -5.34 16.78 15.14
CA GLY A 108 -5.00 16.61 16.56
C GLY A 108 -4.91 15.16 17.01
N LYS A 109 -4.84 14.19 16.09
CA LYS A 109 -4.71 12.75 16.39
C LYS A 109 -3.30 12.25 16.17
N THR A 110 -2.97 11.12 16.75
CA THR A 110 -1.71 10.39 16.48
C THR A 110 -1.93 9.43 15.34
N VAL A 111 -1.27 9.66 14.21
CA VAL A 111 -1.52 8.95 12.95
C VAL A 111 -0.25 8.28 12.43
N ASN A 112 -0.34 7.00 12.08
CA ASN A 112 0.74 6.36 11.33
C ASN A 112 0.62 6.71 9.85
N ILE A 113 1.63 7.40 9.33
CA ILE A 113 1.71 7.82 7.93
C ILE A 113 2.47 6.82 7.04
N GLY A 114 3.03 5.77 7.64
CA GLY A 114 3.85 4.76 6.95
C GLY A 114 5.35 5.05 7.01
N ASN A 115 6.14 4.00 6.86
CA ASN A 115 7.59 4.09 6.89
C ASN A 115 8.18 4.80 5.66
N PRO A 116 9.38 5.41 5.78
CA PRO A 116 10.10 5.96 4.65
C PRO A 116 10.28 4.93 3.52
N GLY A 117 10.12 5.35 2.27
CA GLY A 117 10.23 4.47 1.10
C GLY A 117 9.00 3.61 0.82
N SER A 118 7.99 3.59 1.69
CA SER A 118 6.74 2.87 1.42
C SER A 118 5.87 3.64 0.41
N GLY A 119 5.09 2.88 -0.37
CA GLY A 119 4.09 3.47 -1.24
C GLY A 119 2.96 4.12 -0.46
N GLN A 120 2.50 3.48 0.61
CA GLN A 120 1.42 4.00 1.46
C GLN A 120 1.72 5.38 2.05
N ARG A 121 2.99 5.62 2.47
CA ARG A 121 3.40 6.95 2.94
C ARG A 121 3.29 7.99 1.83
N GLY A 122 3.78 7.65 0.66
CA GLY A 122 3.70 8.57 -0.46
C GLY A 122 2.26 8.90 -0.85
N THR A 123 1.38 7.89 -0.95
CA THR A 123 -0.05 8.10 -1.25
C THR A 123 -0.74 8.93 -0.13
N MET A 124 -0.37 8.74 1.14
CA MET A 124 -0.86 9.58 2.23
C MET A 124 -0.46 11.04 2.07
N GLU A 125 0.79 11.30 1.66
CA GLU A 125 1.30 12.65 1.43
C GLU A 125 0.61 13.32 0.22
N GLU A 126 0.37 12.59 -0.87
CA GLU A 126 -0.40 13.11 -2.02
C GLU A 126 -1.85 13.43 -1.62
N LEU A 127 -2.51 12.55 -0.84
CA LEU A 127 -3.83 12.82 -0.31
C LEU A 127 -3.85 14.08 0.58
N MET A 128 -2.88 14.20 1.48
CA MET A 128 -2.78 15.37 2.36
C MET A 128 -2.61 16.65 1.56
N LYS A 129 -1.73 16.65 0.55
CA LYS A 129 -1.52 17.77 -0.36
C LYS A 129 -2.82 18.15 -1.07
N ALA A 130 -3.55 17.20 -1.62
CA ALA A 130 -4.84 17.44 -2.27
C ALA A 130 -5.89 18.01 -1.30
N MET A 131 -5.86 17.57 -0.03
CA MET A 131 -6.75 18.06 1.02
C MET A 131 -6.33 19.43 1.59
N GLY A 132 -5.26 20.06 1.08
CA GLY A 132 -4.71 21.31 1.61
C GLY A 132 -4.19 21.18 3.04
N ALA A 133 -3.67 20.02 3.40
CA ALA A 133 -3.19 19.68 4.75
C ALA A 133 -1.70 19.32 4.72
N ASP A 134 -1.06 19.49 5.86
CA ASP A 134 0.33 19.08 6.11
C ASP A 134 0.46 18.31 7.44
N MET A 135 1.67 17.89 7.77
CA MET A 135 1.92 17.07 8.97
C MET A 135 1.59 17.78 10.28
N SER A 136 1.55 19.11 10.31
CA SER A 136 1.21 19.89 11.51
C SER A 136 -0.24 19.74 11.94
N MET A 137 -1.10 19.22 11.07
CA MET A 137 -2.49 18.91 11.45
C MET A 137 -2.58 17.81 12.51
N PHE A 138 -1.60 16.93 12.59
CA PHE A 138 -1.60 15.82 13.53
C PHE A 138 -1.04 16.23 14.91
N LYS A 139 -1.49 15.58 15.97
CA LYS A 139 -0.85 15.68 17.28
C LYS A 139 0.56 15.09 17.23
N ALA A 140 0.69 13.94 16.57
CA ALA A 140 1.95 13.25 16.31
C ALA A 140 1.80 12.33 15.12
N THR A 141 2.92 12.08 14.42
CA THR A 141 3.00 11.07 13.36
C THR A 141 3.90 9.93 13.81
N THR A 142 3.64 8.73 13.28
CA THR A 142 4.54 7.59 13.38
C THR A 142 4.87 7.07 11.99
N GLU A 143 6.00 6.39 11.87
CA GLU A 143 6.54 5.87 10.62
C GLU A 143 6.66 4.33 10.66
N LEU A 144 5.66 3.71 11.28
CA LEU A 144 5.62 2.25 11.45
C LEU A 144 5.40 1.57 10.10
N THR A 145 5.99 0.41 9.95
CA THR A 145 5.74 -0.48 8.81
C THR A 145 4.31 -1.01 8.82
N SER A 146 3.87 -1.54 7.69
CA SER A 146 2.54 -2.17 7.56
C SER A 146 2.33 -3.37 8.51
N SER A 147 3.39 -4.03 8.94
CA SER A 147 3.33 -5.14 9.90
C SER A 147 3.18 -4.67 11.36
N GLU A 148 3.58 -3.46 11.68
CA GLU A 148 3.59 -2.91 13.04
C GLU A 148 2.35 -2.06 13.34
N GLN A 149 1.80 -1.37 12.32
CA GLN A 149 0.75 -0.36 12.49
C GLN A 149 -0.52 -0.92 13.12
N VAL A 150 -0.94 -2.15 12.78
CA VAL A 150 -2.16 -2.76 13.33
C VAL A 150 -1.99 -3.04 14.81
N LYS A 151 -0.83 -3.58 15.20
CA LYS A 151 -0.54 -3.80 16.63
C LYS A 151 -0.54 -2.48 17.40
N ALA A 152 0.10 -1.43 16.87
CA ALA A 152 0.15 -0.12 17.50
C ALA A 152 -1.25 0.49 17.68
N LEU A 153 -2.15 0.32 16.67
CA LEU A 153 -3.54 0.74 16.78
C LEU A 153 -4.30 -0.06 17.85
N CYS A 154 -4.15 -1.38 17.84
CA CYS A 154 -4.78 -2.26 18.83
C CYS A 154 -4.32 -1.96 20.25
N ASP A 155 -3.05 -1.59 20.42
CA ASP A 155 -2.47 -1.20 21.71
C ASP A 155 -2.84 0.23 22.15
N GLY A 156 -3.50 1.01 21.27
CA GLY A 156 -3.90 2.39 21.53
C GLY A 156 -2.75 3.40 21.48
N LYS A 157 -1.63 3.04 20.84
CA LYS A 157 -0.47 3.92 20.65
C LYS A 157 -0.67 4.92 19.53
N ILE A 158 -1.54 4.59 18.56
CA ILE A 158 -1.97 5.46 17.45
C ILE A 158 -3.49 5.47 17.37
N ASP A 159 -4.06 6.53 16.83
CA ASP A 159 -5.51 6.70 16.64
C ASP A 159 -5.97 6.17 15.27
N ALA A 160 -5.10 6.29 14.26
CA ALA A 160 -5.38 5.89 12.88
C ALA A 160 -4.09 5.56 12.11
N PHE A 161 -4.25 4.89 10.97
CA PHE A 161 -3.17 4.68 9.99
C PHE A 161 -3.71 4.67 8.56
N GLY A 162 -2.88 5.09 7.59
CA GLY A 162 -3.12 4.93 6.16
C GLY A 162 -2.49 3.64 5.64
N TYR A 163 -3.16 2.94 4.72
CA TYR A 163 -2.62 1.72 4.11
C TYR A 163 -3.19 1.45 2.71
N SER A 164 -2.30 1.21 1.76
CA SER A 164 -2.65 0.68 0.43
C SER A 164 -2.58 -0.84 0.49
N VAL A 165 -3.72 -1.50 0.42
CA VAL A 165 -3.80 -2.95 0.54
C VAL A 165 -5.08 -3.49 -0.08
N GLY A 166 -4.99 -4.68 -0.69
CA GLY A 166 -6.16 -5.39 -1.21
C GLY A 166 -7.18 -5.73 -0.11
N SER A 167 -8.45 -5.78 -0.47
CA SER A 167 -9.56 -6.15 0.40
C SER A 167 -10.27 -7.40 -0.13
N PRO A 168 -10.62 -8.36 0.75
CA PRO A 168 -10.39 -8.40 2.20
C PRO A 168 -8.93 -8.67 2.57
N ASN A 169 -8.51 -8.22 3.77
CA ASN A 169 -7.16 -8.39 4.27
C ASN A 169 -7.16 -8.80 5.75
N GLY A 170 -6.36 -9.81 6.12
CA GLY A 170 -6.33 -10.35 7.48
C GLY A 170 -5.84 -9.37 8.54
N ALA A 171 -4.90 -8.46 8.21
CA ALA A 171 -4.45 -7.44 9.14
C ALA A 171 -5.55 -6.40 9.42
N MET A 172 -6.37 -6.07 8.42
CA MET A 172 -7.53 -5.19 8.59
C MET A 172 -8.63 -5.86 9.42
N GLU A 173 -8.86 -7.17 9.23
CA GLU A 173 -9.76 -7.93 10.09
C GLU A 173 -9.27 -7.96 11.54
N GLN A 174 -7.97 -8.10 11.76
CA GLN A 174 -7.38 -7.99 13.09
C GLN A 174 -7.63 -6.60 13.70
N ALA A 175 -7.48 -5.51 12.93
CA ALA A 175 -7.79 -4.15 13.40
C ALA A 175 -9.26 -3.99 13.75
N ALA A 176 -10.17 -4.63 12.98
CA ALA A 176 -11.61 -4.61 13.21
C ALA A 176 -12.02 -5.35 14.49
N THR A 177 -11.36 -6.46 14.79
CA THR A 177 -11.76 -7.38 15.88
C THR A 177 -11.02 -7.14 17.18
N CYS A 178 -9.83 -6.54 17.18
CA CYS A 178 -9.09 -6.23 18.40
C CYS A 178 -9.81 -5.16 19.26
N LYS A 179 -9.25 -4.88 20.44
CA LYS A 179 -9.85 -3.88 21.38
C LYS A 179 -10.05 -2.48 20.79
N ALA A 180 -9.30 -2.11 19.74
CA ALA A 180 -9.47 -0.84 19.04
C ALA A 180 -10.78 -0.77 18.24
N LYS A 181 -11.36 -1.92 17.83
CA LYS A 181 -12.58 -2.02 17.02
C LYS A 181 -12.55 -1.03 15.86
N ALA A 182 -11.42 -1.01 15.15
CA ALA A 182 -11.18 -0.05 14.09
C ALA A 182 -12.07 -0.30 12.88
N SER A 183 -12.33 0.75 12.14
CA SER A 183 -13.06 0.69 10.87
C SER A 183 -12.43 1.65 9.86
N PRO A 184 -12.58 1.38 8.54
CA PRO A 184 -12.18 2.34 7.53
C PRO A 184 -13.07 3.59 7.60
N ILE A 185 -12.48 4.74 7.27
CA ILE A 185 -13.22 5.99 7.09
C ILE A 185 -13.41 6.27 5.60
N ASN A 186 -14.48 7.00 5.25
CA ASN A 186 -14.69 7.41 3.87
C ASN A 186 -13.71 8.51 3.46
N LEU A 187 -13.14 8.36 2.28
CA LEU A 187 -12.28 9.33 1.61
C LEU A 187 -13.05 9.87 0.40
N THR A 188 -13.78 10.95 0.58
CA THR A 188 -14.68 11.54 -0.41
C THR A 188 -14.55 13.06 -0.47
N GLY A 189 -15.16 13.65 -1.49
CA GLY A 189 -15.19 15.09 -1.70
C GLY A 189 -14.36 15.56 -2.87
N ALA A 190 -14.50 16.82 -3.24
CA ALA A 190 -13.87 17.40 -4.42
C ALA A 190 -12.33 17.19 -4.49
N PRO A 191 -11.57 17.31 -3.38
CA PRO A 191 -10.13 17.05 -3.44
C PRO A 191 -9.77 15.62 -3.82
N VAL A 192 -10.51 14.62 -3.29
CA VAL A 192 -10.30 13.20 -3.63
C VAL A 192 -10.71 12.93 -5.08
N GLN A 193 -11.86 13.50 -5.51
CA GLN A 193 -12.29 13.40 -6.90
C GLN A 193 -11.26 14.03 -7.84
N GLY A 194 -10.68 15.18 -7.46
CA GLY A 194 -9.61 15.83 -8.24
C GLY A 194 -8.36 14.98 -8.41
N LEU A 195 -7.99 14.16 -7.41
CA LEU A 195 -6.90 13.19 -7.54
C LEU A 195 -7.24 12.09 -8.55
N ILE A 196 -8.48 11.60 -8.55
CA ILE A 196 -8.93 10.55 -9.47
C ILE A 196 -9.01 11.09 -10.89
N ASP A 197 -9.60 12.27 -11.09
CA ASP A 197 -9.78 12.86 -12.41
C ASP A 197 -8.46 13.35 -13.03
N GLY A 198 -7.50 13.70 -12.19
CA GLY A 198 -6.20 14.24 -12.61
C GLY A 198 -5.12 13.16 -12.87
N ALA A 199 -5.42 11.88 -12.71
CA ALA A 199 -4.39 10.85 -12.75
C ALA A 199 -4.91 9.49 -13.23
N ASP A 200 -4.37 8.97 -14.32
CA ASP A 200 -4.73 7.66 -14.88
C ASP A 200 -4.39 6.47 -13.99
N TYR A 201 -3.59 6.68 -12.95
CA TYR A 201 -3.16 5.65 -11.99
C TYR A 201 -4.02 5.59 -10.72
N TYR A 202 -5.00 6.47 -10.56
CA TYR A 202 -5.99 6.40 -9.48
C TYR A 202 -7.38 6.06 -10.04
N ALA A 203 -8.13 5.32 -9.27
CA ALA A 203 -9.51 5.01 -9.57
C ALA A 203 -10.34 4.96 -8.29
N LYS A 204 -11.62 5.25 -8.39
CA LYS A 204 -12.54 5.09 -7.27
C LYS A 204 -12.58 3.61 -6.87
N ALA A 205 -12.43 3.35 -5.58
CA ALA A 205 -12.57 2.02 -5.01
C ALA A 205 -13.64 2.01 -3.94
N VAL A 206 -14.25 0.83 -3.77
CA VAL A 206 -15.30 0.59 -2.78
C VAL A 206 -14.96 -0.65 -1.98
N ILE A 207 -15.05 -0.55 -0.66
CA ILE A 207 -15.01 -1.71 0.23
C ILE A 207 -16.44 -2.06 0.58
N PRO A 208 -16.99 -3.17 0.08
CA PRO A 208 -18.39 -3.52 0.29
C PRO A 208 -18.74 -3.68 1.76
N LYS A 209 -19.97 -3.38 2.13
CA LYS A 209 -20.51 -3.67 3.46
C LYS A 209 -20.27 -5.14 3.83
N GLY A 210 -19.83 -5.38 5.06
CA GLY A 210 -19.61 -6.74 5.57
C GLY A 210 -18.30 -7.39 5.13
N THR A 211 -17.42 -6.67 4.42
CA THR A 211 -16.07 -7.16 4.11
C THR A 211 -15.28 -7.46 5.39
N TYR A 212 -15.49 -6.66 6.44
CA TYR A 212 -14.87 -6.84 7.76
C TYR A 212 -15.92 -6.92 8.85
N SER A 213 -15.61 -7.65 9.94
CA SER A 213 -16.56 -8.03 11.01
C SER A 213 -17.35 -6.87 11.62
N ASN A 214 -16.77 -5.67 11.73
CA ASN A 214 -17.44 -4.51 12.31
C ASN A 214 -17.89 -3.47 11.28
N GLN A 215 -17.71 -3.74 10.00
CA GLN A 215 -18.06 -2.82 8.91
C GLN A 215 -19.55 -2.94 8.58
N LYS A 216 -20.35 -1.98 9.08
CA LYS A 216 -21.82 -1.96 8.90
C LYS A 216 -22.26 -1.25 7.64
N LYS A 217 -21.39 -0.51 6.97
CA LYS A 217 -21.66 0.28 5.77
C LYS A 217 -20.55 0.07 4.75
N GLU A 218 -20.87 0.35 3.51
CA GLU A 218 -19.92 0.51 2.44
C GLU A 218 -18.97 1.68 2.73
N ASN A 219 -17.70 1.55 2.33
CA ASN A 219 -16.68 2.60 2.42
C ASN A 219 -16.11 2.89 1.02
N VAL A 220 -15.94 4.16 0.74
CA VAL A 220 -15.40 4.69 -0.52
C VAL A 220 -14.09 5.42 -0.26
#